data_e40bfdb697fdefb1a9a6564bbb89b694
#
_entry.id   e40bfdb697fdefb1a9a6564bbb89b694
#
_cell.length_a   1.000
_cell.length_b   1.000
_cell.length_c   1.000
_cell.angle_alpha   90.00
_cell.angle_beta   90.00
_cell.angle_gamma   90.00
#
_symmetry.space_group_name_H-M   'P 1'
#
loop_
_entity.id
_entity.type
_entity.pdbx_description
1 polymer ?
#
loop_
_entity_poly.entity_id
_entity_poly.type
_entity_poly.pdbx_seq_one_letter_code
_entity_poly.pdbx_strand_id
1 'polypeptide(L)' 'MLTTMSTSLHHRAIEHLGTRIVAGELPPGHVMLAEHLEDELKVSRSVVREAVRVLQSLGLVETIKRVGIRV' A
#
# COMPACT_ATOMS: atom_id res chain seq x y z
N MET A 1 25.04 1.26 0.42
CA MET A 1 25.10 0.74 0.11
C MET A 1 24.49 -0.43 0.17
N LEU A 2 24.72 -1.15 0.74
CA LEU A 2 24.16 -2.26 0.82
C LEU A 2 22.84 -2.26 1.25
N THR A 3 22.41 -1.32 1.95
CA THR A 3 21.11 -1.30 2.44
C THR A 3 20.07 -1.32 1.40
N THR A 4 20.36 -0.82 0.24
CA THR A 4 19.35 -0.84 -0.78
C THR A 4 19.04 -2.23 -1.19
N MET A 5 19.97 -3.12 -1.02
CA MET A 5 19.74 -4.46 -1.42
C MET A 5 18.73 -5.09 -0.53
N SER A 6 18.61 -4.65 0.69
CA SER A 6 17.69 -5.26 1.59
C SER A 6 16.30 -4.65 1.52
N THR A 7 16.12 -3.67 0.66
CA THR A 7 14.81 -3.07 0.51
C THR A 7 13.89 -4.07 -0.16
N SER A 8 12.89 -4.52 0.55
CA SER A 8 11.99 -5.53 0.06
C SER A 8 10.90 -4.92 -0.80
N LEU A 9 10.18 -5.75 -1.51
CA LEU A 9 9.06 -5.31 -2.30
C LEU A 9 7.97 -4.77 -1.37
N HIS A 10 7.87 -5.31 -0.17
CA HIS A 10 6.92 -4.82 0.82
C HIS A 10 7.23 -3.37 1.18
N HIS A 11 8.49 -3.09 1.42
CA HIS A 11 8.92 -1.76 1.80
C HIS A 11 8.64 -0.76 0.67
N ARG A 12 8.93 -1.15 -0.56
CA ARG A 12 8.69 -0.28 -1.71
C ARG A 12 7.21 0.01 -1.86
N ALA A 13 6.36 -0.99 -1.67
CA ALA A 13 4.93 -0.81 -1.79
C ALA A 13 4.41 0.10 -0.68
N ILE A 14 4.93 -0.06 0.52
CA ILE A 14 4.54 0.77 1.66
C ILE A 14 4.90 2.21 1.39
N GLU A 15 6.13 2.46 0.92
CA GLU A 15 6.57 3.81 0.65
C GLU A 15 5.79 4.44 -0.48
N HIS A 16 5.54 3.69 -1.53
CA HIS A 16 4.79 4.21 -2.67
C HIS A 16 3.39 4.67 -2.26
N LEU A 17 2.68 3.82 -1.58
CA LEU A 17 1.32 4.15 -1.16
C LEU A 17 1.29 5.19 -0.05
N GLY A 18 2.17 5.04 0.92
CA GLY A 18 2.22 5.96 2.05
C GLY A 18 2.53 7.38 1.61
N THR A 19 3.47 7.53 0.69
CA THR A 19 3.84 8.84 0.17
C THR A 19 2.66 9.50 -0.54
N ARG A 20 1.94 8.74 -1.34
CA ARG A 20 0.79 9.27 -2.07
C ARG A 20 -0.34 9.68 -1.13
N ILE A 21 -0.53 8.93 -0.06
CA ILE A 21 -1.56 9.25 0.91
C ILE A 21 -1.20 10.53 1.66
N VAL A 22 0.03 10.62 2.12
CA VAL A 22 0.48 11.78 2.88
C VAL A 22 0.51 13.02 2.01
N ALA A 23 0.84 12.86 0.73
CA ALA A 23 0.88 13.98 -0.20
C ALA A 23 -0.52 14.43 -0.64
N GLY A 24 -1.54 13.68 -0.26
CA GLY A 24 -2.91 14.04 -0.64
C GLY A 24 -3.35 13.57 -2.01
N GLU A 25 -2.53 12.80 -2.70
CA GLU A 25 -2.90 12.27 -4.01
C GLU A 25 -4.00 11.23 -3.87
N LEU A 26 -4.03 10.54 -2.73
CA LEU A 26 -5.08 9.60 -2.42
C LEU A 26 -5.83 10.17 -1.21
N PRO A 27 -6.88 10.93 -1.45
CA PRO A 27 -7.57 11.64 -0.37
C PRO A 27 -8.33 10.70 0.56
N PRO A 28 -8.65 11.17 1.77
CA PRO A 28 -9.45 10.39 2.70
C PRO A 28 -10.74 9.93 2.03
N GLY A 29 -11.09 8.68 2.25
CA GLY A 29 -12.29 8.11 1.66
C GLY A 29 -12.06 7.44 0.30
N HIS A 30 -10.89 7.67 -0.30
CA HIS A 30 -10.57 7.04 -1.58
C HIS A 30 -10.47 5.52 -1.40
N VAL A 31 -11.08 4.76 -2.29
CA VAL A 31 -11.08 3.30 -2.22
C VAL A 31 -10.20 2.73 -3.31
N MET A 32 -9.35 1.77 -2.93
CA MET A 32 -8.45 1.10 -3.86
C MET A 32 -8.74 -0.39 -3.82
N LEU A 33 -8.54 -1.05 -4.95
CA LEU A 33 -8.69 -2.50 -5.00
C LEU A 33 -7.30 -3.14 -5.00
N ALA A 34 -7.15 -4.23 -4.26
CA ALA A 34 -5.87 -4.91 -4.17
C ALA A 34 -5.34 -5.33 -5.55
N GLU A 35 -6.21 -5.79 -6.42
CA GLU A 35 -5.78 -6.22 -7.74
C GLU A 35 -5.24 -5.07 -8.57
N HIS A 36 -5.75 -3.86 -8.37
CA HIS A 36 -5.23 -2.70 -9.08
C HIS A 36 -3.85 -2.35 -8.54
N LEU A 37 -3.63 -2.53 -7.25
CA LEU A 37 -2.34 -2.25 -6.66
C LEU A 37 -1.30 -3.27 -7.11
N GLU A 38 -1.70 -4.53 -7.28
CA GLU A 38 -0.80 -5.55 -7.79
C GLU A 38 -0.29 -5.13 -9.16
N ASP A 39 -1.20 -4.65 -9.99
CA ASP A 39 -0.88 -4.28 -11.33
C ASP A 39 -0.04 -3.01 -11.38
N GLU A 40 -0.42 -2.02 -10.62
CA GLU A 40 0.27 -0.74 -10.58
C GLU A 40 1.68 -0.87 -10.03
N LEU A 41 1.84 -1.63 -8.96
CA LEU A 41 3.13 -1.78 -8.30
C LEU A 41 3.95 -2.94 -8.84
N LYS A 42 3.35 -3.77 -9.70
CA LYS A 42 4.02 -4.93 -10.27
C LYS A 42 4.49 -5.88 -9.17
N VAL A 43 3.64 -6.16 -8.22
CA VAL A 43 3.95 -7.05 -7.12
C VAL A 43 2.83 -8.07 -6.93
N SER A 44 3.09 -9.09 -6.14
CA SER A 44 2.11 -10.13 -5.90
C SER A 44 1.07 -9.67 -4.88
N ARG A 45 -0.01 -10.40 -4.80
CA ARG A 45 -1.06 -10.09 -3.83
C ARG A 45 -0.54 -10.16 -2.40
N SER A 46 0.38 -11.09 -2.12
CA SER A 46 0.97 -11.19 -0.80
C SER A 46 1.68 -9.92 -0.39
N VAL A 47 2.40 -9.32 -1.33
CA VAL A 47 3.13 -8.09 -1.07
C VAL A 47 2.15 -6.96 -0.82
N VAL A 48 1.08 -6.87 -1.62
CA VAL A 48 0.08 -5.83 -1.43
C VAL A 48 -0.57 -5.99 -0.06
N ARG A 49 -0.91 -7.22 0.30
CA ARG A 49 -1.58 -7.50 1.57
C ARG A 49 -0.71 -7.09 2.76
N GLU A 50 0.60 -7.39 2.67
CA GLU A 50 1.52 -7.04 3.73
C GLU A 50 1.67 -5.51 3.84
N ALA A 51 1.78 -4.84 2.70
CA ALA A 51 1.91 -3.40 2.68
C ALA A 51 0.67 -2.73 3.29
N VAL A 52 -0.50 -3.23 2.93
CA VAL A 52 -1.75 -2.70 3.46
C VAL A 52 -1.81 -2.91 4.97
N ARG A 53 -1.34 -4.06 5.45
CA ARG A 53 -1.34 -4.34 6.87
C ARG A 53 -0.50 -3.31 7.63
N VAL A 54 0.66 -2.96 7.10
CA VAL A 54 1.51 -1.97 7.73
C VAL A 54 0.86 -0.59 7.70
N LEU A 55 0.31 -0.20 6.55
CA LEU A 55 -0.34 1.11 6.45
C LEU A 55 -1.55 1.20 7.37
N GLN A 56 -2.25 0.08 7.53
CA GLN A 56 -3.39 0.03 8.43
C GLN A 56 -2.93 0.21 9.88
N SER A 57 -1.81 -0.38 10.25
CA SER A 57 -1.28 -0.24 11.60
C SER A 57 -0.84 1.19 11.88
N LEU A 58 -0.52 1.94 10.83
CA LEU A 58 -0.14 3.33 10.96
C LEU A 58 -1.36 4.26 10.90
N GLY A 59 -2.53 3.69 10.73
CA GLY A 59 -3.75 4.48 10.69
C GLY A 59 -4.02 5.20 9.37
N LEU A 60 -3.29 4.81 8.33
CA LEU A 60 -3.42 5.48 7.03
C LEU A 60 -4.50 4.90 6.14
N VAL A 61 -4.83 3.64 6.32
CA VAL A 61 -5.87 2.99 5.51
C VAL A 61 -6.65 2.00 6.38
N GLU A 62 -7.78 1.53 5.87
CA GLU A 62 -8.52 0.46 6.53
C GLU A 62 -9.02 -0.49 5.44
N THR A 63 -9.16 -1.74 5.79
CA THR A 63 -9.66 -2.76 4.87
C THR A 63 -11.16 -2.86 5.06
N ILE A 64 -11.90 -2.71 3.98
CA ILE A 64 -13.34 -2.81 4.02
C ILE A 64 -13.71 -4.12 3.33
N LYS A 65 -14.32 -5.02 4.06
CA LYS A 65 -14.68 -6.32 3.54
C LYS A 65 -15.52 -6.19 2.28
N ARG A 66 -15.09 -6.90 1.24
CA ARG A 66 -15.78 -6.93 -0.05
C ARG A 66 -15.79 -5.62 -0.84
N VAL A 67 -15.20 -4.59 -0.29
CA VAL A 67 -15.15 -3.30 -0.96
C VAL A 67 -13.74 -2.99 -1.41
N GLY A 68 -12.78 -3.10 -0.49
CA GLY A 68 -11.40 -2.82 -0.82
C GLY A 68 -10.66 -2.13 0.31
N ILE A 69 -9.72 -1.28 -0.07
CA ILE A 69 -8.87 -0.58 0.88
C ILE A 69 -9.23 0.88 0.82
N ARG A 70 -9.61 1.44 1.94
CA ARG A 70 -10.02 2.84 1.98
C ARG A 70 -8.99 3.68 2.73
N VAL A 71 -8.64 4.79 2.14
CA VAL A 71 -7.71 5.74 2.75
C VAL A 71 -8.36 6.48 3.90
#